data_dd5026415a0125a563df697febe87ebf
#
_entry.id   dd5026415a0125a563df697febe87ebf
#
_cell.length_a   1.000
_cell.length_b   1.000
_cell.length_c   1.000
_cell.angle_alpha   90.00
_cell.angle_beta   90.00
_cell.angle_gamma   90.00
#
_symmetry.space_group_name_H-M   'P 1'
#
loop_
_entity.id
_entity.type
_entity.pdbx_description
1 polymer ?
#
loop_
_entity_poly.entity_id
_entity_poly.type
_entity_poly.pdbx_seq_one_letter_code
_entity_poly.pdbx_strand_id
1 'polypeptide(L)'
;MKKIILMTICWTILTAAFGQDAKKFYEEGIEKAQAGKLDEAIELFSKSIKLQPDDYYSWFNRGIAKNMQGLNEEALLDFIQTVKLAPDYKKGYLNRGTAKKRLTDYEGAISDYSYAIKLDPNYADAYYNRGLIYEMLSKKDSACADFNKAREFGSKNASNKVDKCNDTTKTTIPTYSILRLTKTAENDQYGYTQMNPIKVGSGPDGGPANQRVYLNLLRDTQGKSIKYERLGSCCPYKSENGLMGSAMLDKYEITYMNEAGKEKTIIVFMSFYDFEEPMVINRFKTVGQK
;
A
#
# COMPACT_ATOMS: atom_id res chain seq x y z
N MET A 1 -18.71 10.86 61.71
CA MET A 1 -18.62 9.56 61.14
C MET A 1 -19.89 9.13 60.36
N LYS A 2 -21.09 9.16 60.91
CA LYS A 2 -22.33 8.72 60.19
C LYS A 2 -22.61 9.47 58.86
N LYS A 3 -22.36 10.79 58.78
CA LYS A 3 -22.55 11.59 57.54
C LYS A 3 -21.58 11.22 56.44
N ILE A 4 -20.33 10.88 56.76
CA ILE A 4 -19.32 10.46 55.77
C ILE A 4 -19.66 9.07 55.19
N ILE A 5 -20.13 8.18 56.06
CA ILE A 5 -20.57 6.81 55.65
C ILE A 5 -21.79 6.88 54.72
N LEU A 6 -22.77 7.77 55.00
CA LEU A 6 -23.94 7.96 54.13
C LEU A 6 -23.55 8.55 52.78
N MET A 7 -22.62 9.49 52.73
CA MET A 7 -22.12 10.08 51.46
C MET A 7 -21.36 9.06 50.62
N THR A 8 -20.55 8.19 51.23
CA THR A 8 -19.82 7.13 50.48
C THR A 8 -20.77 6.05 49.94
N ILE A 9 -21.78 5.67 50.72
CA ILE A 9 -22.80 4.72 50.28
C ILE A 9 -23.67 5.30 49.16
N CYS A 10 -24.08 6.57 49.25
CA CYS A 10 -24.82 7.22 48.17
C CYS A 10 -24.00 7.33 46.86
N TRP A 11 -22.70 7.61 46.99
CA TRP A 11 -21.81 7.71 45.80
C TRP A 11 -21.58 6.32 45.14
N THR A 12 -21.42 5.24 45.93
CA THR A 12 -21.27 3.89 45.37
C THR A 12 -22.56 3.37 44.70
N ILE A 13 -23.73 3.70 45.23
CA ILE A 13 -25.03 3.38 44.63
C ILE A 13 -25.22 4.16 43.32
N LEU A 14 -24.86 5.43 43.30
CA LEU A 14 -24.98 6.27 42.12
C LEU A 14 -24.04 5.82 40.97
N THR A 15 -22.79 5.45 41.27
CA THR A 15 -21.84 4.93 40.29
C THR A 15 -22.26 3.57 39.76
N ALA A 16 -22.84 2.72 40.58
CA ALA A 16 -23.40 1.42 40.16
C ALA A 16 -24.60 1.59 39.21
N ALA A 17 -25.49 2.55 39.46
CA ALA A 17 -26.62 2.85 38.59
C ALA A 17 -26.15 3.39 37.22
N PHE A 18 -25.18 4.31 37.19
CA PHE A 18 -24.60 4.81 35.92
C PHE A 18 -23.90 3.71 35.12
N GLY A 19 -23.22 2.77 35.78
CA GLY A 19 -22.59 1.61 35.11
C GLY A 19 -23.62 0.69 34.46
N GLN A 20 -24.81 0.48 35.09
CA GLN A 20 -25.89 -0.29 34.52
C GLN A 20 -26.51 0.38 33.29
N ASP A 21 -26.72 1.70 33.33
CA ASP A 21 -27.24 2.46 32.20
C ASP A 21 -26.22 2.50 31.03
N ALA A 22 -24.93 2.65 31.31
CA ALA A 22 -23.88 2.60 30.30
C ALA A 22 -23.88 1.25 29.57
N LYS A 23 -23.91 0.15 30.33
CA LYS A 23 -23.96 -1.21 29.78
C LYS A 23 -25.21 -1.42 28.91
N LYS A 24 -26.38 -0.95 29.37
CA LYS A 24 -27.62 -1.03 28.62
C LYS A 24 -27.51 -0.33 27.28
N PHE A 25 -27.02 0.92 27.24
CA PHE A 25 -26.81 1.64 25.97
C PHE A 25 -25.80 0.94 25.06
N TYR A 26 -24.76 0.34 25.62
CA TYR A 26 -23.81 -0.45 24.85
C TYR A 26 -24.46 -1.66 24.18
N GLU A 27 -25.25 -2.46 24.94
CA GLU A 27 -25.93 -3.66 24.46
C GLU A 27 -26.98 -3.32 23.38
N GLU A 28 -27.80 -2.29 23.60
CA GLU A 28 -28.74 -1.76 22.61
C GLU A 28 -28.01 -1.25 21.35
N GLY A 29 -26.85 -0.62 21.53
CA GLY A 29 -25.99 -0.16 20.43
C GLY A 29 -25.49 -1.31 19.56
N ILE A 30 -25.10 -2.43 20.18
CA ILE A 30 -24.71 -3.66 19.45
C ILE A 30 -25.90 -4.20 18.63
N GLU A 31 -27.09 -4.28 19.23
CA GLU A 31 -28.30 -4.76 18.53
C GLU A 31 -28.61 -3.87 17.30
N LYS A 32 -28.52 -2.54 17.46
CA LYS A 32 -28.76 -1.60 16.35
C LYS A 32 -27.70 -1.73 15.26
N ALA A 33 -26.44 -1.90 15.62
CA ALA A 33 -25.35 -2.12 14.66
C ALA A 33 -25.55 -3.42 13.87
N GLN A 34 -25.93 -4.50 14.53
CA GLN A 34 -26.26 -5.78 13.89
C GLN A 34 -27.47 -5.68 12.96
N ALA A 35 -28.46 -4.85 13.31
CA ALA A 35 -29.61 -4.56 12.46
C ALA A 35 -29.29 -3.59 11.28
N GLY A 36 -28.04 -3.14 11.14
CA GLY A 36 -27.62 -2.20 10.11
C GLY A 36 -28.04 -0.74 10.37
N LYS A 37 -28.61 -0.46 11.55
CA LYS A 37 -29.06 0.89 11.96
C LYS A 37 -27.91 1.66 12.57
N LEU A 38 -26.93 2.05 11.73
CA LEU A 38 -25.64 2.56 12.17
C LEU A 38 -25.75 3.90 12.91
N ASP A 39 -26.66 4.81 12.51
CA ASP A 39 -26.87 6.11 13.19
C ASP A 39 -27.38 5.90 14.62
N GLU A 40 -28.39 5.02 14.81
CA GLU A 40 -28.92 4.70 16.14
C GLU A 40 -27.82 4.04 17.01
N ALA A 41 -27.00 3.17 16.42
CA ALA A 41 -25.89 2.53 17.13
C ALA A 41 -24.84 3.54 17.60
N ILE A 42 -24.44 4.49 16.75
CA ILE A 42 -23.48 5.55 17.08
C ILE A 42 -24.00 6.43 18.21
N GLU A 43 -25.29 6.78 18.20
CA GLU A 43 -25.91 7.54 19.27
C GLU A 43 -25.88 6.77 20.60
N LEU A 44 -26.26 5.48 20.60
CA LEU A 44 -26.27 4.64 21.78
C LEU A 44 -24.87 4.41 22.36
N PHE A 45 -23.87 4.12 21.51
CA PHE A 45 -22.48 4.03 21.98
C PHE A 45 -21.99 5.39 22.54
N SER A 46 -22.42 6.51 21.96
CA SER A 46 -22.08 7.84 22.49
C SER A 46 -22.68 8.11 23.85
N LYS A 47 -23.90 7.61 24.11
CA LYS A 47 -24.52 7.65 25.47
C LYS A 47 -23.76 6.78 26.45
N SER A 48 -23.35 5.57 26.04
CA SER A 48 -22.53 4.68 26.86
C SER A 48 -21.20 5.33 27.21
N ILE A 49 -20.47 5.89 26.24
CA ILE A 49 -19.20 6.58 26.43
C ILE A 49 -19.35 7.80 27.39
N LYS A 50 -20.45 8.54 27.30
CA LYS A 50 -20.71 9.67 28.19
C LYS A 50 -20.84 9.24 29.65
N LEU A 51 -21.42 8.06 29.91
CA LEU A 51 -21.59 7.51 31.26
C LEU A 51 -20.33 6.79 31.76
N GLN A 52 -19.63 6.10 30.86
CA GLN A 52 -18.42 5.33 31.16
C GLN A 52 -17.34 5.59 30.09
N PRO A 53 -16.58 6.70 30.18
CA PRO A 53 -15.62 7.12 29.17
C PRO A 53 -14.36 6.25 29.12
N ASP A 54 -14.13 5.40 30.11
CA ASP A 54 -13.02 4.44 30.20
C ASP A 54 -13.35 3.05 29.62
N ASP A 55 -14.62 2.81 29.22
CA ASP A 55 -14.97 1.60 28.49
C ASP A 55 -14.51 1.63 27.04
N TYR A 56 -13.38 0.98 26.76
CA TYR A 56 -12.81 0.94 25.41
C TYR A 56 -13.71 0.19 24.41
N TYR A 57 -14.60 -0.69 24.84
CA TYR A 57 -15.51 -1.41 23.94
C TYR A 57 -16.52 -0.47 23.29
N SER A 58 -17.03 0.50 24.02
CA SER A 58 -17.96 1.49 23.48
C SER A 58 -17.30 2.38 22.43
N TRP A 59 -16.06 2.82 22.67
CA TRP A 59 -15.25 3.54 21.66
C TRP A 59 -14.98 2.69 20.44
N PHE A 60 -14.55 1.44 20.64
CA PHE A 60 -14.23 0.52 19.56
C PHE A 60 -15.43 0.25 18.64
N ASN A 61 -16.61 -0.06 19.22
CA ASN A 61 -17.80 -0.37 18.43
C ASN A 61 -18.39 0.86 17.76
N ARG A 62 -18.31 2.05 18.40
CA ARG A 62 -18.66 3.30 17.73
C ARG A 62 -17.75 3.58 16.52
N GLY A 63 -16.46 3.37 16.68
CA GLY A 63 -15.49 3.47 15.58
C GLY A 63 -15.79 2.51 14.44
N ILE A 64 -16.18 1.26 14.73
CA ILE A 64 -16.63 0.31 13.70
C ILE A 64 -17.88 0.83 12.97
N ALA A 65 -18.91 1.27 13.70
CA ALA A 65 -20.14 1.78 13.09
C ALA A 65 -19.87 2.98 12.18
N LYS A 66 -19.05 3.94 12.64
CA LYS A 66 -18.61 5.09 11.82
C LYS A 66 -17.81 4.66 10.59
N ASN A 67 -16.88 3.71 10.74
CA ASN A 67 -16.09 3.19 9.63
C ASN A 67 -16.96 2.50 8.56
N MET A 68 -18.04 1.83 8.98
CA MET A 68 -19.03 1.23 8.08
C MET A 68 -19.85 2.30 7.33
N GLN A 69 -20.06 3.47 7.92
CA GLN A 69 -20.68 4.63 7.25
C GLN A 69 -19.71 5.43 6.37
N GLY A 70 -18.41 5.10 6.38
CA GLY A 70 -17.40 5.85 5.64
C GLY A 70 -16.88 7.08 6.37
N LEU A 71 -17.26 7.31 7.62
CA LEU A 71 -16.77 8.39 8.50
C LEU A 71 -15.39 8.04 9.05
N ASN A 72 -14.40 7.94 8.16
CA ASN A 72 -13.11 7.34 8.46
C ASN A 72 -12.27 8.17 9.44
N GLU A 73 -12.31 9.51 9.36
CA GLU A 73 -11.62 10.41 10.27
C GLU A 73 -12.17 10.29 11.70
N GLU A 74 -13.49 10.27 11.83
CA GLU A 74 -14.14 10.12 13.13
C GLU A 74 -13.92 8.73 13.73
N ALA A 75 -13.95 7.68 12.90
CA ALA A 75 -13.62 6.33 13.31
C ALA A 75 -12.17 6.22 13.80
N LEU A 76 -11.23 6.88 13.13
CA LEU A 76 -9.83 6.93 13.55
C LEU A 76 -9.68 7.53 14.96
N LEU A 77 -10.40 8.60 15.29
CA LEU A 77 -10.38 9.19 16.63
C LEU A 77 -10.89 8.21 17.70
N ASP A 78 -11.95 7.46 17.39
CA ASP A 78 -12.51 6.46 18.30
C ASP A 78 -11.52 5.29 18.51
N PHE A 79 -10.84 4.83 17.45
CA PHE A 79 -9.81 3.78 17.57
C PHE A 79 -8.54 4.28 18.27
N ILE A 80 -8.20 5.57 18.18
CA ILE A 80 -7.10 6.16 18.98
C ILE A 80 -7.44 6.07 20.47
N GLN A 81 -8.67 6.40 20.87
CA GLN A 81 -9.09 6.26 22.26
C GLN A 81 -9.12 4.79 22.69
N THR A 82 -9.59 3.89 21.82
CA THR A 82 -9.60 2.44 22.09
C THR A 82 -8.20 1.95 22.47
N VAL A 83 -7.18 2.21 21.66
CA VAL A 83 -5.82 1.72 21.93
C VAL A 83 -5.12 2.47 23.06
N LYS A 84 -5.56 3.68 23.39
CA LYS A 84 -5.11 4.43 24.58
C LYS A 84 -5.62 3.77 25.85
N LEU A 85 -6.89 3.36 25.88
CA LEU A 85 -7.53 2.72 27.03
C LEU A 85 -7.15 1.24 27.17
N ALA A 86 -6.93 0.56 26.05
CA ALA A 86 -6.57 -0.86 26.02
C ALA A 86 -5.36 -1.09 25.08
N PRO A 87 -4.10 -0.84 25.56
CA PRO A 87 -2.88 -0.93 24.74
C PRO A 87 -2.54 -2.35 24.26
N ASP A 88 -3.13 -3.38 24.82
CA ASP A 88 -2.97 -4.80 24.46
C ASP A 88 -4.11 -5.32 23.56
N TYR A 89 -5.08 -4.49 23.22
CA TYR A 89 -6.22 -4.88 22.42
C TYR A 89 -5.88 -4.91 20.92
N LYS A 90 -5.39 -6.04 20.42
CA LYS A 90 -4.94 -6.21 19.02
C LYS A 90 -5.96 -5.77 17.97
N LYS A 91 -7.29 -5.96 18.23
CA LYS A 91 -8.34 -5.53 17.30
C LYS A 91 -8.43 -4.01 17.18
N GLY A 92 -8.09 -3.26 18.22
CA GLY A 92 -8.01 -1.80 18.20
C GLY A 92 -6.98 -1.32 17.18
N TYR A 93 -5.78 -1.90 17.21
CA TYR A 93 -4.72 -1.58 16.23
C TYR A 93 -5.08 -2.01 14.81
N LEU A 94 -5.68 -3.20 14.62
CA LEU A 94 -6.15 -3.64 13.31
C LEU A 94 -7.12 -2.63 12.69
N ASN A 95 -8.12 -2.19 13.47
CA ASN A 95 -9.15 -1.29 12.96
C ASN A 95 -8.63 0.14 12.82
N ARG A 96 -7.72 0.61 13.69
CA ARG A 96 -7.04 1.88 13.53
C ARG A 96 -6.19 1.91 12.25
N GLY A 97 -5.44 0.86 11.98
CA GLY A 97 -4.70 0.68 10.74
C GLY A 97 -5.61 0.65 9.51
N THR A 98 -6.79 0.02 9.63
CA THR A 98 -7.78 0.01 8.54
C THR A 98 -8.36 1.40 8.26
N ALA A 99 -8.65 2.18 9.29
CA ALA A 99 -9.08 3.57 9.14
C ALA A 99 -7.98 4.43 8.49
N LYS A 100 -6.73 4.31 8.96
CA LYS A 100 -5.57 4.99 8.35
C LYS A 100 -5.37 4.60 6.89
N LYS A 101 -5.48 3.32 6.54
CA LYS A 101 -5.42 2.85 5.15
C LYS A 101 -6.46 3.52 4.27
N ARG A 102 -7.70 3.66 4.74
CA ARG A 102 -8.77 4.36 4.01
C ARG A 102 -8.50 5.85 3.83
N LEU A 103 -7.76 6.45 4.76
CA LEU A 103 -7.27 7.82 4.71
C LEU A 103 -5.92 7.96 3.97
N THR A 104 -5.47 6.91 3.31
CA THR A 104 -4.20 6.84 2.56
C THR A 104 -2.93 6.99 3.40
N ASP A 105 -3.04 6.97 4.74
CA ASP A 105 -1.88 6.88 5.65
C ASP A 105 -1.38 5.43 5.69
N TYR A 106 -0.68 5.03 4.63
CA TYR A 106 -0.19 3.66 4.47
C TYR A 106 0.92 3.31 5.47
N GLU A 107 1.80 4.24 5.79
CA GLU A 107 2.88 4.02 6.75
C GLU A 107 2.32 3.85 8.17
N GLY A 108 1.41 4.70 8.58
CA GLY A 108 0.71 4.57 9.85
C GLY A 108 -0.10 3.28 9.96
N ALA A 109 -0.71 2.82 8.86
CA ALA A 109 -1.44 1.55 8.82
C ALA A 109 -0.50 0.34 8.94
N ILE A 110 0.65 0.33 8.24
CA ILE A 110 1.68 -0.72 8.36
C ILE A 110 2.19 -0.81 9.80
N SER A 111 2.42 0.33 10.44
CA SER A 111 2.84 0.39 11.85
C SER A 111 1.82 -0.26 12.77
N ASP A 112 0.55 0.08 12.62
CA ASP A 112 -0.54 -0.46 13.43
C ASP A 112 -0.75 -1.97 13.21
N TYR A 113 -0.73 -2.46 11.98
CA TYR A 113 -0.80 -3.90 11.69
C TYR A 113 0.41 -4.64 12.24
N SER A 114 1.59 -4.05 12.16
CA SER A 114 2.80 -4.64 12.72
C SER A 114 2.74 -4.72 14.24
N TYR A 115 2.13 -3.74 14.90
CA TYR A 115 1.91 -3.80 16.34
C TYR A 115 0.86 -4.84 16.72
N ALA A 116 -0.24 -4.96 15.94
CA ALA A 116 -1.23 -6.02 16.13
C ALA A 116 -0.60 -7.42 16.01
N ILE A 117 0.31 -7.61 15.05
CA ILE A 117 1.10 -8.86 14.89
C ILE A 117 2.03 -9.08 16.08
N LYS A 118 2.65 -8.02 16.62
CA LYS A 118 3.49 -8.13 17.83
C LYS A 118 2.67 -8.60 19.03
N LEU A 119 1.43 -8.13 19.18
CA LEU A 119 0.52 -8.56 20.25
C LEU A 119 0.02 -10.00 20.03
N ASP A 120 -0.21 -10.39 18.81
CA ASP A 120 -0.61 -11.75 18.44
C ASP A 120 0.12 -12.17 17.14
N PRO A 121 1.21 -12.95 17.25
CA PRO A 121 1.98 -13.41 16.10
C PRO A 121 1.20 -14.29 15.09
N ASN A 122 0.04 -14.79 15.47
CA ASN A 122 -0.82 -15.61 14.61
C ASN A 122 -2.03 -14.85 14.05
N TYR A 123 -2.02 -13.51 14.15
CA TYR A 123 -3.15 -12.69 13.75
C TYR A 123 -3.25 -12.56 12.22
N ALA A 124 -3.90 -13.53 11.59
CA ALA A 124 -4.05 -13.66 10.14
C ALA A 124 -4.53 -12.38 9.43
N ASP A 125 -5.54 -11.70 10.02
CA ASP A 125 -6.12 -10.49 9.41
C ASP A 125 -5.12 -9.31 9.36
N ALA A 126 -4.24 -9.21 10.35
CA ALA A 126 -3.23 -8.16 10.38
C ALA A 126 -2.16 -8.38 9.30
N TYR A 127 -1.69 -9.63 9.12
CA TYR A 127 -0.82 -9.98 8.01
C TYR A 127 -1.50 -9.70 6.66
N TYR A 128 -2.73 -10.17 6.47
CA TYR A 128 -3.45 -9.97 5.22
C TYR A 128 -3.59 -8.48 4.87
N ASN A 129 -4.01 -7.65 5.82
CA ASN A 129 -4.20 -6.23 5.59
C ASN A 129 -2.88 -5.49 5.37
N ARG A 130 -1.77 -5.86 6.04
CA ARG A 130 -0.45 -5.31 5.80
C ARG A 130 0.08 -5.72 4.43
N GLY A 131 -0.13 -6.98 4.05
CA GLY A 131 0.19 -7.50 2.72
C GLY A 131 -0.52 -6.75 1.60
N LEU A 132 -1.81 -6.38 1.79
CA LEU A 132 -2.55 -5.55 0.83
C LEU A 132 -1.89 -4.17 0.63
N ILE A 133 -1.40 -3.54 1.72
CA ILE A 133 -0.69 -2.26 1.58
C ILE A 133 0.66 -2.46 0.87
N TYR A 134 1.42 -3.50 1.20
CA TYR A 134 2.66 -3.80 0.49
C TYR A 134 2.42 -4.06 -1.00
N GLU A 135 1.33 -4.74 -1.36
CA GLU A 135 0.93 -4.92 -2.75
C GLU A 135 0.64 -3.57 -3.44
N MET A 136 -0.13 -2.68 -2.80
CA MET A 136 -0.41 -1.32 -3.30
C MET A 136 0.87 -0.48 -3.47
N LEU A 137 1.85 -0.66 -2.60
CA LEU A 137 3.16 -0.01 -2.67
C LEU A 137 4.15 -0.73 -3.59
N SER A 138 3.70 -1.71 -4.37
CA SER A 138 4.53 -2.54 -5.27
C SER A 138 5.69 -3.28 -4.57
N LYS A 139 5.60 -3.51 -3.25
CA LYS A 139 6.55 -4.28 -2.45
C LYS A 139 6.19 -5.77 -2.49
N LYS A 140 6.33 -6.39 -3.67
CA LYS A 140 5.84 -7.74 -3.96
C LYS A 140 6.33 -8.80 -2.95
N ASP A 141 7.63 -8.83 -2.66
CA ASP A 141 8.19 -9.84 -1.76
C ASP A 141 7.61 -9.74 -0.34
N SER A 142 7.49 -8.51 0.18
CA SER A 142 6.87 -8.26 1.48
C SER A 142 5.39 -8.62 1.50
N ALA A 143 4.66 -8.29 0.43
CA ALA A 143 3.24 -8.65 0.27
C ALA A 143 3.07 -10.17 0.28
N CYS A 144 3.88 -10.89 -0.50
CA CYS A 144 3.83 -12.34 -0.60
C CYS A 144 4.20 -13.03 0.71
N ALA A 145 5.21 -12.53 1.44
CA ALA A 145 5.54 -13.03 2.76
C ALA A 145 4.37 -12.91 3.73
N ASP A 146 3.70 -11.74 3.75
CA ASP A 146 2.55 -11.49 4.60
C ASP A 146 1.33 -12.32 4.18
N PHE A 147 1.03 -12.47 2.89
CA PHE A 147 -0.07 -13.33 2.43
C PHE A 147 0.17 -14.80 2.76
N ASN A 148 1.41 -15.29 2.66
CA ASN A 148 1.76 -16.65 3.08
C ASN A 148 1.49 -16.84 4.58
N LYS A 149 1.91 -15.89 5.44
CA LYS A 149 1.62 -15.92 6.87
C LYS A 149 0.12 -15.85 7.16
N ALA A 150 -0.59 -14.97 6.48
CA ALA A 150 -2.04 -14.88 6.62
C ALA A 150 -2.73 -16.21 6.30
N ARG A 151 -2.32 -16.91 5.24
CA ARG A 151 -2.85 -18.23 4.86
C ARG A 151 -2.48 -19.29 5.90
N GLU A 152 -1.23 -19.32 6.35
CA GLU A 152 -0.73 -20.23 7.40
C GLU A 152 -1.60 -20.14 8.66
N PHE A 153 -2.01 -18.90 9.02
CA PHE A 153 -2.86 -18.64 10.18
C PHE A 153 -4.36 -18.64 9.88
N GLY A 154 -4.77 -19.20 8.74
CA GLY A 154 -6.17 -19.51 8.43
C GLY A 154 -6.97 -18.42 7.71
N SER A 155 -6.32 -17.39 7.16
CA SER A 155 -7.02 -16.40 6.34
C SER A 155 -7.45 -17.02 5.00
N LYS A 156 -8.75 -17.20 4.81
CA LYS A 156 -9.33 -17.68 3.54
C LYS A 156 -9.08 -16.69 2.40
N ASN A 157 -9.05 -15.40 2.69
CA ASN A 157 -8.85 -14.34 1.70
C ASN A 157 -7.43 -14.32 1.13
N ALA A 158 -6.45 -14.87 1.87
CA ALA A 158 -5.06 -14.90 1.45
C ALA A 158 -4.78 -15.96 0.38
N SER A 159 -5.60 -17.01 0.23
CA SER A 159 -5.33 -18.12 -0.70
C SER A 159 -5.11 -17.63 -2.13
N ASN A 160 -6.05 -16.87 -2.68
CA ASN A 160 -5.94 -16.32 -4.04
C ASN A 160 -4.74 -15.38 -4.22
N LYS A 161 -4.30 -14.69 -3.14
CA LYS A 161 -3.13 -13.82 -3.16
C LYS A 161 -1.84 -14.63 -3.18
N VAL A 162 -1.78 -15.70 -2.39
CA VAL A 162 -0.64 -16.60 -2.34
C VAL A 162 -0.47 -17.35 -3.67
N ASP A 163 -1.57 -17.78 -4.30
CA ASP A 163 -1.51 -18.44 -5.61
C ASP A 163 -0.88 -17.51 -6.67
N LYS A 164 -1.18 -16.21 -6.61
CA LYS A 164 -0.52 -15.20 -7.45
C LYS A 164 0.96 -14.98 -7.08
N CYS A 165 1.33 -15.17 -5.82
CA CYS A 165 2.72 -15.09 -5.37
C CYS A 165 3.54 -16.30 -5.82
N ASN A 166 2.93 -17.49 -5.77
CA ASN A 166 3.56 -18.76 -6.12
C ASN A 166 3.46 -19.08 -7.62
N ASP A 167 2.65 -18.30 -8.34
CA ASP A 167 2.56 -18.40 -9.78
C ASP A 167 3.87 -17.92 -10.41
N THR A 168 4.91 -18.77 -10.25
CA THR A 168 6.19 -18.62 -10.94
C THR A 168 6.04 -18.75 -12.46
N THR A 169 4.88 -19.24 -12.94
CA THR A 169 4.55 -19.21 -14.37
C THR A 169 4.14 -17.80 -14.80
N LYS A 170 3.83 -16.89 -13.82
CA LYS A 170 3.63 -15.45 -14.01
C LYS A 170 4.75 -14.57 -13.46
N THR A 171 5.85 -15.10 -12.93
CA THR A 171 7.18 -14.61 -13.28
C THR A 171 7.61 -15.09 -14.67
N THR A 172 6.70 -15.46 -15.52
CA THR A 172 6.74 -14.83 -16.80
C THR A 172 6.75 -13.34 -16.41
N ILE A 173 7.89 -12.66 -16.35
CA ILE A 173 8.08 -11.51 -17.22
C ILE A 173 6.91 -11.64 -18.18
N PRO A 174 5.80 -10.85 -18.00
CA PRO A 174 4.66 -11.03 -18.86
C PRO A 174 5.31 -11.26 -20.19
N THR A 175 4.92 -12.31 -20.91
CA THR A 175 5.50 -12.59 -22.20
C THR A 175 5.05 -11.45 -23.11
N TYR A 176 5.39 -10.27 -22.73
CA TYR A 176 5.80 -9.21 -23.61
C TYR A 176 6.99 -9.87 -24.25
N SER A 177 6.63 -10.60 -25.34
CA SER A 177 7.56 -11.22 -26.25
C SER A 177 8.95 -10.77 -25.87
N ILE A 178 9.68 -11.59 -25.09
CA ILE A 178 10.97 -11.32 -24.46
C ILE A 178 11.53 -10.12 -25.18
N LEU A 179 11.62 -8.94 -24.50
CA LEU A 179 11.99 -7.70 -25.17
C LEU A 179 13.29 -8.01 -25.90
N ARG A 180 13.18 -8.64 -27.06
CA ARG A 180 14.29 -9.00 -27.92
C ARG A 180 14.60 -7.72 -28.64
N LEU A 181 15.48 -6.94 -28.04
CA LEU A 181 16.07 -5.82 -28.71
C LEU A 181 16.90 -6.36 -29.87
N THR A 182 16.23 -6.66 -30.98
CA THR A 182 16.84 -7.29 -32.16
C THR A 182 17.29 -6.25 -33.18
N LYS A 183 16.79 -5.02 -33.06
CA LYS A 183 17.10 -3.94 -33.99
C LYS A 183 17.85 -2.82 -33.27
N THR A 184 18.92 -2.36 -33.87
CA THR A 184 19.58 -1.12 -33.46
C THR A 184 18.86 0.06 -34.13
N ALA A 185 18.67 1.15 -33.42
CA ALA A 185 18.07 2.35 -33.99
C ALA A 185 18.98 2.93 -35.09
N GLU A 186 18.40 3.14 -36.27
CA GLU A 186 19.09 3.81 -37.37
C GLU A 186 19.24 5.30 -37.13
N ASN A 187 18.42 5.85 -36.25
CA ASN A 187 18.37 7.26 -35.91
C ASN A 187 19.22 7.56 -34.67
N ASP A 188 20.24 8.37 -34.81
CA ASP A 188 21.14 8.83 -33.74
C ASP A 188 20.44 9.61 -32.62
N GLN A 189 19.19 10.05 -32.84
CA GLN A 189 18.40 10.80 -31.86
C GLN A 189 17.47 9.92 -31.02
N TYR A 190 17.36 8.61 -31.31
CA TYR A 190 16.50 7.72 -30.57
C TYR A 190 16.90 7.62 -29.10
N GLY A 191 15.98 7.98 -28.21
CA GLY A 191 16.21 8.01 -26.77
C GLY A 191 17.02 9.19 -26.24
N TYR A 192 17.67 9.95 -27.11
CA TYR A 192 18.53 11.09 -26.69
C TYR A 192 17.79 12.43 -26.64
N THR A 193 16.60 12.52 -27.18
CA THR A 193 15.82 13.75 -27.19
C THR A 193 14.41 13.53 -26.63
N GLN A 194 13.81 14.62 -26.14
CA GLN A 194 12.42 14.61 -25.68
C GLN A 194 11.42 14.35 -26.82
N MET A 195 11.80 14.64 -28.06
CA MET A 195 10.94 14.44 -29.24
C MET A 195 10.97 13.02 -29.78
N ASN A 196 11.98 12.24 -29.42
CA ASN A 196 12.13 10.84 -29.83
C ASN A 196 12.53 9.95 -28.64
N PRO A 197 11.65 9.83 -27.62
CA PRO A 197 11.95 9.05 -26.42
C PRO A 197 11.86 7.55 -26.68
N ILE A 198 12.51 6.77 -25.82
CA ILE A 198 12.31 5.32 -25.78
C ILE A 198 10.93 5.03 -25.19
N LYS A 199 10.06 4.33 -25.92
CA LYS A 199 8.70 4.02 -25.52
C LYS A 199 8.62 2.56 -25.05
N VAL A 200 8.47 2.33 -23.76
CA VAL A 200 8.51 1.00 -23.14
C VAL A 200 7.15 0.54 -22.61
N GLY A 201 6.12 1.38 -22.70
CA GLY A 201 4.75 1.07 -22.29
C GLY A 201 4.55 0.99 -20.78
N SER A 202 3.27 1.00 -20.39
CA SER A 202 2.86 0.96 -18.99
C SER A 202 2.53 -0.43 -18.47
N GLY A 203 2.71 -1.52 -19.17
CA GLY A 203 2.42 -2.90 -18.77
C GLY A 203 1.75 -3.12 -17.40
N PRO A 204 1.30 -4.32 -17.08
CA PRO A 204 0.60 -4.58 -15.81
C PRO A 204 1.41 -4.30 -14.56
N ASP A 205 2.74 -4.25 -14.66
CA ASP A 205 3.65 -3.99 -13.53
C ASP A 205 4.05 -2.49 -13.40
N GLY A 206 3.47 -1.63 -14.24
CA GLY A 206 3.74 -0.19 -14.26
C GLY A 206 4.98 0.21 -15.09
N GLY A 207 4.93 1.43 -15.63
CA GLY A 207 5.92 1.97 -16.55
C GLY A 207 7.38 1.93 -16.07
N PRO A 208 7.69 2.32 -14.81
CA PRO A 208 9.06 2.29 -14.31
C PRO A 208 9.70 0.89 -14.28
N ALA A 209 8.90 -0.18 -14.18
CA ALA A 209 9.42 -1.54 -14.22
C ALA A 209 9.91 -1.90 -15.62
N ASN A 210 9.16 -1.56 -16.66
CA ASN A 210 9.55 -1.79 -18.06
C ASN A 210 10.82 -1.02 -18.44
N GLN A 211 10.96 0.22 -17.96
CA GLN A 211 12.16 1.02 -18.16
C GLN A 211 13.40 0.33 -17.56
N ARG A 212 13.30 -0.21 -16.35
CA ARG A 212 14.39 -0.97 -15.71
C ARG A 212 14.70 -2.25 -16.47
N VAL A 213 13.69 -2.98 -16.94
CA VAL A 213 13.88 -4.18 -17.78
C VAL A 213 14.66 -3.82 -19.03
N TYR A 214 14.28 -2.77 -19.74
CA TYR A 214 14.98 -2.28 -20.92
C TYR A 214 16.45 -1.97 -20.60
N LEU A 215 16.70 -1.13 -19.57
CA LEU A 215 18.06 -0.74 -19.19
C LEU A 215 18.94 -1.92 -18.79
N ASN A 216 18.36 -2.92 -18.11
CA ASN A 216 19.08 -4.12 -17.70
C ASN A 216 19.43 -5.06 -18.89
N LEU A 217 18.79 -4.91 -20.03
CA LEU A 217 19.12 -5.66 -21.26
C LEU A 217 20.26 -5.03 -22.04
N LEU A 218 20.56 -3.75 -21.82
CA LEU A 218 21.62 -3.07 -22.54
C LEU A 218 23.02 -3.52 -22.06
N ARG A 219 23.93 -3.59 -23.00
CA ARG A 219 25.36 -3.84 -22.79
C ARG A 219 26.17 -2.75 -23.49
N ASP A 220 27.32 -2.42 -22.93
CA ASP A 220 28.28 -1.54 -23.58
C ASP A 220 28.94 -2.25 -24.77
N THR A 221 29.81 -1.53 -25.48
CA THR A 221 30.51 -2.07 -26.66
C THR A 221 31.43 -3.24 -26.33
N GLN A 222 31.78 -3.44 -25.04
CA GLN A 222 32.58 -4.55 -24.54
C GLN A 222 31.71 -5.72 -24.00
N GLY A 223 30.38 -5.61 -24.08
CA GLY A 223 29.44 -6.60 -23.60
C GLY A 223 29.20 -6.58 -22.08
N LYS A 224 29.70 -5.55 -21.36
CA LYS A 224 29.45 -5.39 -19.91
C LYS A 224 28.11 -4.69 -19.67
N SER A 225 27.50 -4.99 -18.51
CA SER A 225 26.31 -4.27 -18.05
C SER A 225 26.58 -2.79 -17.88
N ILE A 226 25.67 -1.96 -18.36
CA ILE A 226 25.72 -0.52 -18.13
C ILE A 226 25.36 -0.19 -16.68
N LYS A 227 25.80 0.97 -16.19
CA LYS A 227 25.27 1.58 -14.96
C LYS A 227 24.27 2.64 -15.35
N TYR A 228 23.19 2.77 -14.58
CA TYR A 228 22.20 3.81 -14.82
C TYR A 228 21.62 4.35 -13.52
N GLU A 229 21.24 5.63 -13.55
CA GLU A 229 20.57 6.31 -12.47
C GLU A 229 19.37 7.09 -13.02
N ARG A 230 18.20 6.99 -12.34
CA ARG A 230 17.04 7.77 -12.67
C ARG A 230 17.15 9.16 -12.06
N LEU A 231 17.19 10.18 -12.89
CA LEU A 231 17.29 11.57 -12.47
C LEU A 231 15.93 12.22 -12.15
N GLY A 232 14.85 11.49 -12.37
CA GLY A 232 13.48 11.94 -12.13
C GLY A 232 12.64 12.06 -13.40
N SER A 233 11.40 12.51 -13.24
CA SER A 233 10.52 12.82 -14.35
C SER A 233 10.73 14.26 -14.78
N CYS A 234 10.76 14.48 -16.11
CA CYS A 234 10.86 15.82 -16.69
C CYS A 234 9.81 16.01 -17.80
N CYS A 235 9.92 17.04 -18.47
CA CYS A 235 9.50 17.40 -19.83
C CYS A 235 8.22 16.72 -20.34
N PRO A 236 7.12 17.47 -20.47
CA PRO A 236 5.92 16.96 -21.13
C PRO A 236 6.20 16.73 -22.62
N TYR A 237 5.64 15.67 -23.19
CA TYR A 237 5.63 15.45 -24.63
C TYR A 237 4.24 15.00 -25.09
N LYS A 238 3.95 15.12 -26.39
CA LYS A 238 2.65 14.73 -26.95
C LYS A 238 2.53 13.20 -26.95
N SER A 239 1.49 12.67 -26.31
CA SER A 239 1.21 11.25 -26.23
C SER A 239 -0.30 11.02 -26.32
N GLU A 240 -0.73 10.06 -27.13
CA GLU A 240 -2.13 9.66 -27.26
C GLU A 240 -2.63 8.94 -26.00
N ASN A 241 -1.74 8.29 -25.26
CA ASN A 241 -2.04 7.54 -24.06
C ASN A 241 -1.80 8.33 -22.75
N GLY A 242 -1.27 9.55 -22.86
CA GLY A 242 -1.04 10.44 -21.72
C GLY A 242 -2.29 11.22 -21.32
N LEU A 243 -2.30 11.69 -20.08
CA LEU A 243 -3.39 12.50 -19.56
C LEU A 243 -3.56 13.78 -20.39
N MET A 244 -4.77 14.04 -20.91
CA MET A 244 -5.08 15.19 -21.77
C MET A 244 -4.17 15.31 -23.01
N GLY A 245 -3.71 14.17 -23.56
CA GLY A 245 -2.83 14.15 -24.75
C GLY A 245 -1.37 14.49 -24.46
N SER A 246 -0.97 14.49 -23.21
CA SER A 246 0.41 14.73 -22.76
C SER A 246 0.89 13.67 -21.78
N ALA A 247 2.16 13.35 -21.82
CA ALA A 247 2.83 12.44 -20.89
C ALA A 247 4.14 13.06 -20.41
N MET A 248 4.58 12.66 -19.23
CA MET A 248 5.88 13.03 -18.68
C MET A 248 6.92 11.98 -19.06
N LEU A 249 8.13 12.40 -19.35
CA LEU A 249 9.26 11.51 -19.61
C LEU A 249 10.07 11.29 -18.35
N ASP A 250 10.53 10.06 -18.15
CA ASP A 250 11.58 9.78 -17.18
C ASP A 250 12.95 10.01 -17.82
N LYS A 251 13.81 10.63 -17.06
CA LYS A 251 15.18 10.97 -17.45
C LYS A 251 16.16 10.06 -16.72
N TYR A 252 17.02 9.40 -17.48
CA TYR A 252 18.06 8.52 -16.95
C TYR A 252 19.45 9.01 -17.37
N GLU A 253 20.40 8.90 -16.46
CA GLU A 253 21.81 8.98 -16.75
C GLU A 253 22.35 7.56 -16.94
N ILE A 254 23.03 7.29 -18.05
CA ILE A 254 23.62 5.99 -18.35
C ILE A 254 25.12 6.14 -18.48
N THR A 255 25.86 5.39 -17.69
CA THR A 255 27.33 5.30 -17.74
C THR A 255 27.75 3.97 -18.38
N TYR A 256 28.62 4.04 -19.37
CA TYR A 256 29.07 2.90 -20.17
C TYR A 256 30.52 3.06 -20.65
N MET A 257 31.16 1.95 -21.03
CA MET A 257 32.47 1.99 -21.68
C MET A 257 32.30 2.07 -23.19
N ASN A 258 32.96 3.05 -23.80
CA ASN A 258 32.98 3.19 -25.28
C ASN A 258 33.99 2.24 -25.92
N GLU A 259 34.04 2.23 -27.27
CA GLU A 259 34.96 1.38 -28.03
C GLU A 259 36.43 1.62 -27.70
N ALA A 260 36.79 2.83 -27.30
CA ALA A 260 38.15 3.18 -26.88
C ALA A 260 38.46 2.81 -25.42
N GLY A 261 37.56 2.10 -24.73
CA GLY A 261 37.70 1.69 -23.33
C GLY A 261 37.60 2.86 -22.33
N LYS A 262 37.03 4.00 -22.73
CA LYS A 262 36.81 5.17 -21.87
C LYS A 262 35.39 5.19 -21.36
N GLU A 263 35.23 5.50 -20.08
CA GLU A 263 33.91 5.72 -19.47
C GLU A 263 33.24 6.97 -20.10
N LYS A 264 31.99 6.82 -20.43
CA LYS A 264 31.14 7.86 -20.99
C LYS A 264 29.81 7.88 -20.30
N THR A 265 29.20 9.05 -20.22
CA THR A 265 27.88 9.27 -19.66
C THR A 265 26.98 9.92 -20.69
N ILE A 266 25.76 9.45 -20.80
CA ILE A 266 24.71 10.03 -21.66
C ILE A 266 23.41 10.17 -20.88
N ILE A 267 22.57 11.06 -21.39
CA ILE A 267 21.20 11.20 -20.89
C ILE A 267 20.24 10.57 -21.89
N VAL A 268 19.30 9.78 -21.38
CA VAL A 268 18.22 9.20 -22.18
C VAL A 268 16.86 9.57 -21.59
N PHE A 269 15.87 9.67 -22.47
CA PHE A 269 14.49 9.95 -22.12
C PHE A 269 13.62 8.73 -22.44
N MET A 270 12.77 8.33 -21.50
CA MET A 270 11.93 7.14 -21.62
C MET A 270 10.48 7.44 -21.28
N SER A 271 9.56 6.99 -22.12
CA SER A 271 8.13 7.01 -21.85
C SER A 271 7.65 5.64 -21.39
N PHE A 272 6.72 5.63 -20.43
CA PHE A 272 5.95 4.44 -20.05
C PHE A 272 4.47 4.52 -20.46
N TYR A 273 4.04 5.63 -21.06
CA TYR A 273 2.66 5.84 -21.52
C TYR A 273 2.44 5.25 -22.92
N ASP A 274 3.44 5.31 -23.78
CA ASP A 274 3.37 4.79 -25.13
C ASP A 274 4.22 3.53 -25.27
N PHE A 275 3.74 2.60 -26.10
CA PHE A 275 4.46 1.36 -26.40
C PHE A 275 4.79 1.29 -27.89
N GLU A 276 6.03 1.03 -28.17
CA GLU A 276 6.53 0.53 -29.46
C GLU A 276 7.56 -0.55 -29.17
N GLU A 277 7.90 -1.37 -30.15
CA GLU A 277 9.01 -2.33 -29.98
C GLU A 277 10.30 -1.52 -29.78
N PRO A 278 10.86 -1.48 -28.53
CA PRO A 278 12.00 -0.60 -28.28
C PRO A 278 13.24 -1.16 -28.98
N MET A 279 13.93 -0.27 -29.68
CA MET A 279 15.18 -0.57 -30.35
C MET A 279 16.38 -0.35 -29.42
N VAL A 280 17.49 -1.01 -29.71
CA VAL A 280 18.75 -0.73 -29.00
C VAL A 280 19.25 0.66 -29.40
N ILE A 281 19.60 1.47 -28.40
CA ILE A 281 20.27 2.75 -28.65
C ILE A 281 21.58 2.50 -29.41
N ASN A 282 21.85 3.27 -30.43
CA ASN A 282 22.97 3.08 -31.41
C ASN A 282 24.39 3.02 -30.80
N ARG A 283 24.57 2.83 -29.54
CA ARG A 283 25.90 2.71 -28.88
C ARG A 283 25.97 1.54 -27.94
N PHE A 284 24.91 0.72 -27.92
CA PHE A 284 24.80 -0.42 -27.03
C PHE A 284 24.53 -1.71 -27.77
N LYS A 285 24.78 -2.81 -27.09
CA LYS A 285 24.43 -4.16 -27.51
C LYS A 285 23.39 -4.73 -26.55
N THR A 286 22.74 -5.81 -26.95
CA THR A 286 21.88 -6.56 -26.06
C THR A 286 22.58 -7.78 -25.48
N VAL A 287 21.98 -8.35 -24.41
CA VAL A 287 22.41 -9.64 -23.89
C VAL A 287 22.33 -10.69 -25.00
N GLY A 288 23.47 -11.31 -25.33
CA GLY A 288 23.55 -12.35 -26.37
C GLY A 288 23.93 -11.91 -27.77
N GLN A 289 24.09 -10.60 -28.03
CA GLN A 289 24.78 -10.10 -29.24
C GLN A 289 26.29 -10.20 -29.06
N LYS A 290 26.98 -10.94 -29.95
CA LYS A 290 28.43 -11.02 -30.02
C LYS A 290 29.01 -9.83 -30.78
#